data_76756692fc053abcfff5f090173ac276
#
_entry.id   76756692fc053abcfff5f090173ac276
#
_cell.length_a   1.000
_cell.length_b   1.000
_cell.length_c   1.000
_cell.angle_alpha   90.00
_cell.angle_beta   90.00
_cell.angle_gamma   90.00
#
_symmetry.space_group_name_H-M   'P 1'
#
loop_
_entity.id
_entity.type
_entity.pdbx_description
1 polymer ?
#
loop_
_entity_poly.entity_id
_entity_poly.type
_entity_poly.pdbx_seq_one_letter_code
_entity_poly.pdbx_strand_id
1 'polypeptide(L)'
;ELFFEDVKVPKRYLVGQEGMGFVYLMQNFQSERLVGCVSGLEGSKLALDRSVQYGRERVAFGKPLIKREYWQQKFVDLYTKYEAAKALTYNACAAYNEDKYVNEGMLSMETTRIVSMAKAYVGDVTAEIMDQCLQFHGGMGSLEDLWVARAWRDARLFRIGGGATEVLRYAVAKIMGF
;
A
#
# COMPACT_ATOMS: atom_id res chain seq x y z
N GLU A 1 -6.00 23.96 -6.35
CA GLU A 1 -5.56 24.37 -7.70
C GLU A 1 -4.39 25.34 -7.58
N LEU A 2 -3.42 25.25 -8.51
CA LEU A 2 -2.30 26.18 -8.62
C LEU A 2 -2.40 26.86 -9.98
N PHE A 3 -2.23 28.17 -9.99
CA PHE A 3 -2.28 28.97 -11.21
C PHE A 3 -0.93 29.66 -11.42
N PHE A 4 -0.38 29.56 -12.63
CA PHE A 4 0.86 30.20 -13.03
C PHE A 4 0.57 31.09 -14.25
N GLU A 5 0.80 32.39 -14.13
CA GLU A 5 0.58 33.36 -15.20
C GLU A 5 1.89 34.14 -15.43
N ASP A 6 2.41 34.05 -16.63
CA ASP A 6 3.63 34.75 -17.07
C ASP A 6 4.86 34.61 -16.13
N VAL A 7 4.98 33.49 -15.42
CA VAL A 7 6.09 33.26 -14.49
C VAL A 7 7.38 33.01 -15.27
N LYS A 8 8.34 33.92 -15.15
CA LYS A 8 9.64 33.82 -15.78
C LYS A 8 10.59 33.00 -14.92
N VAL A 9 11.05 31.86 -15.42
CA VAL A 9 11.99 30.96 -14.74
C VAL A 9 13.30 30.92 -15.52
N PRO A 10 14.46 31.17 -14.88
CA PRO A 10 15.76 31.02 -15.53
C PRO A 10 15.98 29.61 -16.08
N LYS A 11 16.53 29.52 -17.31
CA LYS A 11 16.76 28.21 -17.99
C LYS A 11 17.61 27.24 -17.16
N ARG A 12 18.51 27.74 -16.31
CA ARG A 12 19.33 26.91 -15.39
C ARG A 12 18.50 26.11 -14.36
N TYR A 13 17.22 26.43 -14.17
CA TYR A 13 16.34 25.70 -13.27
C TYR A 13 15.54 24.60 -13.97
N LEU A 14 15.77 24.40 -15.27
CA LEU A 14 15.22 23.25 -15.98
C LEU A 14 15.83 21.96 -15.42
N VAL A 15 14.99 21.06 -14.91
CA VAL A 15 15.38 19.73 -14.45
C VAL A 15 15.33 18.76 -15.62
N GLY A 16 16.50 18.26 -16.05
CA GLY A 16 16.59 17.32 -17.16
C GLY A 16 16.35 17.98 -18.54
N GLN A 17 15.55 17.36 -19.38
CA GLN A 17 15.29 17.79 -20.76
C GLN A 17 13.86 18.31 -20.93
N GLU A 18 13.68 19.28 -21.83
CA GLU A 18 12.35 19.78 -22.19
C GLU A 18 11.44 18.65 -22.69
N GLY A 19 10.18 18.66 -22.27
CA GLY A 19 9.18 17.66 -22.65
C GLY A 19 9.25 16.34 -21.86
N MET A 20 10.30 16.10 -21.05
CA MET A 20 10.51 14.83 -20.32
C MET A 20 9.95 14.81 -18.90
N GLY A 21 9.34 15.89 -18.41
CA GLY A 21 8.88 16.00 -17.03
C GLY A 21 7.94 14.87 -16.60
N PHE A 22 7.02 14.46 -17.47
CA PHE A 22 6.10 13.33 -17.16
C PHE A 22 6.86 12.00 -17.00
N VAL A 23 7.87 11.75 -17.83
CA VAL A 23 8.70 10.54 -17.74
C VAL A 23 9.46 10.52 -16.41
N TYR A 24 10.05 11.66 -16.01
CA TYR A 24 10.75 11.77 -14.72
C TYR A 24 9.81 11.55 -13.52
N LEU A 25 8.59 12.09 -13.59
CA LEU A 25 7.56 11.82 -12.57
C LEU A 25 7.21 10.34 -12.47
N MET A 26 7.01 9.67 -13.61
CA MET A 26 6.69 8.23 -13.63
C MET A 26 7.83 7.38 -13.04
N GLN A 27 9.06 7.76 -13.30
CA GLN A 27 10.25 7.11 -12.70
C GLN A 27 10.28 7.34 -11.17
N ASN A 28 10.06 8.57 -10.73
CA ASN A 28 10.05 8.90 -9.30
C ASN A 28 8.93 8.22 -8.53
N PHE A 29 7.73 8.10 -9.12
CA PHE A 29 6.60 7.43 -8.48
C PHE A 29 6.86 5.97 -8.12
N GLN A 30 7.84 5.30 -8.74
CA GLN A 30 8.15 3.92 -8.39
C GLN A 30 8.69 3.82 -6.95
N SER A 31 9.58 4.72 -6.53
CA SER A 31 10.06 4.77 -5.14
C SER A 31 8.94 5.13 -4.15
N GLU A 32 8.10 6.10 -4.50
CA GLU A 32 6.96 6.49 -3.66
C GLU A 32 5.95 5.35 -3.48
N ARG A 33 5.71 4.55 -4.53
CA ARG A 33 4.87 3.35 -4.46
C ARG A 33 5.44 2.31 -3.52
N LEU A 34 6.76 2.08 -3.55
CA LEU A 34 7.43 1.15 -2.62
C LEU A 34 7.35 1.62 -1.18
N VAL A 35 7.57 2.93 -0.92
CA VAL A 35 7.38 3.52 0.43
C VAL A 35 5.93 3.32 0.88
N GLY A 36 4.95 3.55 0.00
CA GLY A 36 3.55 3.30 0.28
C GLY A 36 3.26 1.82 0.61
N CYS A 37 3.89 0.88 -0.11
CA CYS A 37 3.77 -0.56 0.19
C CYS A 37 4.29 -0.89 1.59
N VAL A 38 5.50 -0.44 1.93
CA VAL A 38 6.11 -0.69 3.24
C VAL A 38 5.25 -0.10 4.36
N SER A 39 4.79 1.14 4.21
CA SER A 39 3.92 1.80 5.20
C SER A 39 2.59 1.07 5.37
N GLY A 40 1.97 0.62 4.29
CA GLY A 40 0.74 -0.17 4.32
C GLY A 40 0.91 -1.52 5.01
N LEU A 41 2.02 -2.21 4.74
CA LEU A 41 2.35 -3.48 5.38
C LEU A 41 2.59 -3.32 6.89
N GLU A 42 3.39 -2.35 7.32
CA GLU A 42 3.65 -2.12 8.74
C GLU A 42 2.37 -1.70 9.49
N GLY A 43 1.56 -0.84 8.90
CA GLY A 43 0.24 -0.49 9.44
C GLY A 43 -0.68 -1.72 9.56
N SER A 44 -0.70 -2.60 8.55
CA SER A 44 -1.48 -3.84 8.55
C SER A 44 -1.00 -4.80 9.64
N LYS A 45 0.31 -4.99 9.80
CA LYS A 45 0.89 -5.85 10.84
C LYS A 45 0.51 -5.35 12.23
N LEU A 46 0.67 -4.06 12.47
CA LEU A 46 0.31 -3.45 13.74
C LEU A 46 -1.19 -3.61 14.05
N ALA A 47 -2.05 -3.45 13.04
CA ALA A 47 -3.49 -3.62 13.19
C ALA A 47 -3.87 -5.07 13.54
N LEU A 48 -3.27 -6.05 12.87
CA LEU A 48 -3.46 -7.47 13.17
C LEU A 48 -3.03 -7.80 14.59
N ASP A 49 -1.83 -7.40 14.99
CA ASP A 49 -1.28 -7.71 16.32
C ASP A 49 -2.13 -7.09 17.44
N ARG A 50 -2.52 -5.82 17.31
CA ARG A 50 -3.38 -5.15 18.27
C ARG A 50 -4.77 -5.77 18.35
N SER A 51 -5.32 -6.18 17.22
CA SER A 51 -6.62 -6.84 17.17
C SER A 51 -6.57 -8.21 17.83
N VAL A 52 -5.52 -9.00 17.59
CA VAL A 52 -5.33 -10.30 18.26
C VAL A 52 -5.20 -10.09 19.77
N GLN A 53 -4.46 -9.09 20.21
CA GLN A 53 -4.35 -8.78 21.65
C GLN A 53 -5.70 -8.38 22.25
N TYR A 54 -6.44 -7.49 21.60
CA TYR A 54 -7.79 -7.14 21.99
C TYR A 54 -8.70 -8.38 22.11
N GLY A 55 -8.61 -9.30 21.15
CA GLY A 55 -9.41 -10.52 21.14
C GLY A 55 -9.06 -11.53 22.23
N ARG A 56 -7.84 -11.46 22.80
CA ARG A 56 -7.44 -12.26 23.97
C ARG A 56 -8.07 -11.74 25.25
N GLU A 57 -8.26 -10.43 25.35
CA GLU A 57 -8.78 -9.75 26.53
C GLU A 57 -10.31 -9.64 26.50
N ARG A 58 -10.89 -9.42 25.32
CA ARG A 58 -12.34 -9.26 25.15
C ARG A 58 -13.07 -10.59 25.27
N VAL A 59 -13.86 -10.72 26.32
CA VAL A 59 -14.76 -11.87 26.52
C VAL A 59 -16.16 -11.54 25.96
N ALA A 60 -16.69 -12.42 25.13
CA ALA A 60 -18.05 -12.35 24.61
C ALA A 60 -18.66 -13.77 24.59
N PHE A 61 -19.90 -13.90 25.06
CA PHE A 61 -20.59 -15.20 25.15
C PHE A 61 -19.75 -16.28 25.85
N GLY A 62 -19.17 -15.93 27.00
CA GLY A 62 -18.47 -16.85 27.90
C GLY A 62 -17.03 -17.25 27.53
N LYS A 63 -16.44 -16.73 26.43
CA LYS A 63 -15.03 -17.00 26.06
C LYS A 63 -14.34 -15.82 25.36
N PRO A 64 -12.99 -15.74 25.41
CA PRO A 64 -12.25 -14.73 24.66
C PRO A 64 -12.62 -14.72 23.18
N LEU A 65 -12.73 -13.53 22.60
CA LEU A 65 -13.22 -13.35 21.23
C LEU A 65 -12.33 -14.08 20.21
N ILE A 66 -11.01 -14.07 20.41
CA ILE A 66 -10.04 -14.76 19.53
C ILE A 66 -10.16 -16.30 19.60
N LYS A 67 -10.85 -16.86 20.61
CA LYS A 67 -11.10 -18.30 20.71
C LYS A 67 -12.32 -18.76 19.90
N ARG A 68 -12.94 -17.86 19.15
CA ARG A 68 -13.99 -18.20 18.17
C ARG A 68 -13.33 -18.73 16.90
N GLU A 69 -13.72 -19.91 16.43
CA GLU A 69 -13.13 -20.57 15.26
C GLU A 69 -13.20 -19.70 14.00
N TYR A 70 -14.33 -19.05 13.76
CA TYR A 70 -14.47 -18.09 12.65
C TYR A 70 -13.36 -17.04 12.63
N TRP A 71 -13.07 -16.42 13.79
CA TRP A 71 -12.05 -15.39 13.88
C TRP A 71 -10.64 -15.95 13.78
N GLN A 72 -10.39 -17.17 14.29
CA GLN A 72 -9.10 -17.84 14.12
C GLN A 72 -8.81 -18.07 12.64
N GLN A 73 -9.76 -18.63 11.89
CA GLN A 73 -9.62 -18.85 10.45
C GLN A 73 -9.45 -17.52 9.70
N LYS A 74 -10.26 -16.51 10.03
CA LYS A 74 -10.16 -15.18 9.42
C LYS A 74 -8.79 -14.54 9.64
N PHE A 75 -8.25 -14.55 10.86
CA PHE A 75 -6.93 -13.98 11.11
C PHE A 75 -5.82 -14.76 10.38
N VAL A 76 -5.90 -16.08 10.30
CA VAL A 76 -4.94 -16.87 9.50
C VAL A 76 -4.99 -16.46 8.03
N ASP A 77 -6.17 -16.29 7.44
CA ASP A 77 -6.32 -15.80 6.06
C ASP A 77 -5.70 -14.40 5.88
N LEU A 78 -5.96 -13.47 6.80
CA LEU A 78 -5.41 -12.12 6.74
C LEU A 78 -3.87 -12.10 6.89
N TYR A 79 -3.31 -12.90 7.79
CA TYR A 79 -1.86 -13.05 7.92
C TYR A 79 -1.23 -13.67 6.66
N THR A 80 -1.91 -14.65 6.05
CA THR A 80 -1.44 -15.26 4.78
C THR A 80 -1.36 -14.22 3.66
N LYS A 81 -2.41 -13.39 3.51
CA LYS A 81 -2.41 -12.28 2.54
C LYS A 81 -1.34 -11.24 2.84
N TYR A 82 -1.14 -10.91 4.11
CA TYR A 82 -0.06 -10.02 4.55
C TYR A 82 1.31 -10.56 4.13
N GLU A 83 1.62 -11.83 4.42
CA GLU A 83 2.92 -12.43 4.07
C GLU A 83 3.12 -12.50 2.54
N ALA A 84 2.08 -12.81 1.77
CA ALA A 84 2.14 -12.78 0.31
C ALA A 84 2.41 -11.36 -0.23
N ALA A 85 1.72 -10.35 0.31
CA ALA A 85 1.92 -8.95 -0.06
C ALA A 85 3.32 -8.46 0.30
N LYS A 86 3.84 -8.88 1.47
CA LYS A 86 5.20 -8.59 1.93
C LYS A 86 6.24 -9.21 0.99
N ALA A 87 6.11 -10.48 0.65
CA ALA A 87 7.03 -11.16 -0.27
C ALA A 87 7.06 -10.47 -1.65
N LEU A 88 5.89 -10.10 -2.20
CA LEU A 88 5.81 -9.36 -3.47
C LEU A 88 6.47 -7.98 -3.37
N THR A 89 6.29 -7.28 -2.24
CA THR A 89 6.92 -5.97 -2.01
C THR A 89 8.43 -6.08 -1.94
N TYR A 90 8.98 -7.06 -1.22
CA TYR A 90 10.43 -7.27 -1.16
C TYR A 90 11.02 -7.63 -2.53
N ASN A 91 10.32 -8.44 -3.32
CA ASN A 91 10.72 -8.73 -4.70
C ASN A 91 10.73 -7.45 -5.56
N ALA A 92 9.73 -6.60 -5.42
CA ALA A 92 9.69 -5.30 -6.12
C ALA A 92 10.83 -4.36 -5.68
N CYS A 93 11.17 -4.35 -4.39
CA CYS A 93 12.31 -3.59 -3.87
C CYS A 93 13.65 -4.12 -4.43
N ALA A 94 13.82 -5.43 -4.54
CA ALA A 94 15.03 -6.04 -5.11
C ALA A 94 15.20 -5.64 -6.58
N ALA A 95 14.14 -5.73 -7.38
CA ALA A 95 14.15 -5.30 -8.79
C ALA A 95 14.46 -3.79 -8.94
N TYR A 96 13.86 -2.97 -8.08
CA TYR A 96 14.14 -1.53 -8.06
C TYR A 96 15.60 -1.23 -7.73
N ASN A 97 16.16 -1.90 -6.73
CA ASN A 97 17.55 -1.72 -6.33
C ASN A 97 18.53 -2.17 -7.43
N GLU A 98 18.24 -3.26 -8.11
CA GLU A 98 19.03 -3.75 -9.25
C GLU A 98 19.10 -2.69 -10.35
N ASP A 99 17.96 -2.20 -10.82
CA ASP A 99 17.93 -1.19 -11.88
C ASP A 99 18.59 0.13 -11.45
N LYS A 100 18.30 0.60 -10.22
CA LYS A 100 18.67 1.95 -9.79
C LYS A 100 20.10 2.06 -9.30
N TYR A 101 20.58 1.07 -8.57
CA TYR A 101 21.85 1.16 -7.83
C TYR A 101 22.94 0.21 -8.34
N VAL A 102 22.57 -0.87 -9.03
CA VAL A 102 23.54 -1.79 -9.63
C VAL A 102 23.77 -1.42 -11.10
N ASN A 103 22.69 -1.23 -11.87
CA ASN A 103 22.79 -0.88 -13.29
C ASN A 103 22.89 0.62 -13.53
N GLU A 104 22.74 1.45 -12.50
CA GLU A 104 22.80 2.93 -12.54
C GLU A 104 21.94 3.55 -13.66
N GLY A 105 20.81 2.91 -13.98
CA GLY A 105 19.97 3.22 -15.12
C GLY A 105 18.60 3.81 -14.76
N MET A 106 17.81 4.00 -15.81
CA MET A 106 16.38 4.20 -15.69
C MET A 106 15.72 2.87 -15.33
N LEU A 107 14.64 2.93 -14.54
CA LEU A 107 13.89 1.74 -14.16
C LEU A 107 13.30 1.06 -15.40
N SER A 108 13.48 -0.23 -15.48
CA SER A 108 12.99 -1.06 -16.57
C SER A 108 11.46 -1.17 -16.55
N MET A 109 10.88 -1.58 -17.68
CA MET A 109 9.44 -1.88 -17.74
C MET A 109 9.06 -3.05 -16.83
N GLU A 110 9.98 -4.00 -16.63
CA GLU A 110 9.78 -5.14 -15.71
C GLU A 110 9.72 -4.67 -14.25
N THR A 111 10.63 -3.81 -13.83
CA THR A 111 10.59 -3.19 -12.50
C THR A 111 9.33 -2.33 -12.31
N THR A 112 8.95 -1.55 -13.31
CA THR A 112 7.71 -0.78 -13.30
C THR A 112 6.48 -1.68 -13.15
N ARG A 113 6.47 -2.82 -13.84
CA ARG A 113 5.40 -3.83 -13.76
C ARG A 113 5.28 -4.38 -12.34
N ILE A 114 6.38 -4.90 -11.77
CA ILE A 114 6.33 -5.57 -10.47
C ILE A 114 6.04 -4.60 -9.32
N VAL A 115 6.59 -3.36 -9.35
CA VAL A 115 6.26 -2.30 -8.38
C VAL A 115 4.78 -1.92 -8.46
N SER A 116 4.22 -1.80 -9.66
CA SER A 116 2.80 -1.48 -9.83
C SER A 116 1.90 -2.61 -9.33
N MET A 117 2.26 -3.88 -9.58
CA MET A 117 1.56 -5.04 -9.04
C MET A 117 1.61 -5.07 -7.51
N ALA A 118 2.78 -4.88 -6.92
CA ALA A 118 2.96 -4.85 -5.47
C ALA A 118 2.09 -3.76 -4.83
N LYS A 119 2.14 -2.54 -5.37
CA LYS A 119 1.35 -1.41 -4.84
C LYS A 119 -0.16 -1.66 -4.95
N ALA A 120 -0.64 -2.17 -6.06
CA ALA A 120 -2.06 -2.48 -6.24
C ALA A 120 -2.52 -3.57 -5.25
N TYR A 121 -1.73 -4.63 -5.09
CA TYR A 121 -2.05 -5.74 -4.20
C TYR A 121 -1.98 -5.34 -2.71
N VAL A 122 -0.91 -4.64 -2.29
CA VAL A 122 -0.78 -4.13 -0.92
C VAL A 122 -1.94 -3.20 -0.57
N GLY A 123 -2.35 -2.32 -1.50
CA GLY A 123 -3.50 -1.44 -1.28
C GLY A 123 -4.79 -2.21 -0.96
N ASP A 124 -5.07 -3.29 -1.70
CA ASP A 124 -6.25 -4.13 -1.46
C ASP A 124 -6.14 -4.92 -0.15
N VAL A 125 -4.99 -5.54 0.11
CA VAL A 125 -4.75 -6.32 1.34
C VAL A 125 -4.83 -5.44 2.58
N THR A 126 -4.21 -4.25 2.55
CA THR A 126 -4.27 -3.29 3.66
C THR A 126 -5.70 -2.85 3.94
N ALA A 127 -6.48 -2.55 2.90
CA ALA A 127 -7.87 -2.15 3.06
C ALA A 127 -8.72 -3.29 3.68
N GLU A 128 -8.53 -4.53 3.21
CA GLU A 128 -9.22 -5.70 3.76
C GLU A 128 -8.84 -5.95 5.23
N ILE A 129 -7.54 -5.91 5.55
CA ILE A 129 -7.06 -6.11 6.93
C ILE A 129 -7.68 -5.07 7.87
N MET A 130 -7.63 -3.78 7.50
CA MET A 130 -8.19 -2.72 8.34
C MET A 130 -9.70 -2.87 8.53
N ASP A 131 -10.43 -3.22 7.48
CA ASP A 131 -11.87 -3.46 7.52
C ASP A 131 -12.21 -4.62 8.47
N GLN A 132 -11.51 -5.74 8.35
CA GLN A 132 -11.72 -6.90 9.20
C GLN A 132 -11.28 -6.67 10.66
N CYS A 133 -10.23 -5.89 10.89
CA CYS A 133 -9.83 -5.46 12.24
C CYS A 133 -10.92 -4.58 12.87
N LEU A 134 -11.47 -3.62 12.14
CA LEU A 134 -12.58 -2.78 12.59
C LEU A 134 -13.82 -3.65 12.92
N GLN A 135 -14.20 -4.54 12.01
CA GLN A 135 -15.30 -5.48 12.22
C GLN A 135 -15.11 -6.34 13.48
N PHE A 136 -13.88 -6.81 13.73
CA PHE A 136 -13.52 -7.60 14.91
C PHE A 136 -13.72 -6.85 16.23
N HIS A 137 -13.53 -5.53 16.25
CA HIS A 137 -13.77 -4.69 17.42
C HIS A 137 -15.27 -4.41 17.65
N GLY A 138 -16.14 -4.76 16.69
CA GLY A 138 -17.59 -4.54 16.79
C GLY A 138 -17.94 -3.06 16.94
N GLY A 139 -18.96 -2.73 17.71
CA GLY A 139 -19.38 -1.34 17.93
C GLY A 139 -18.28 -0.43 18.47
N MET A 140 -17.34 -0.96 19.23
CA MET A 140 -16.16 -0.22 19.70
C MET A 140 -15.28 0.24 18.53
N GLY A 141 -15.23 -0.53 17.43
CA GLY A 141 -14.44 -0.21 16.23
C GLY A 141 -14.89 1.06 15.52
N SER A 142 -16.14 1.51 15.73
CA SER A 142 -16.66 2.74 15.12
C SER A 142 -16.44 4.02 15.94
N LEU A 143 -15.90 3.90 17.16
CA LEU A 143 -15.65 5.05 18.03
C LEU A 143 -14.34 5.75 17.61
N GLU A 144 -14.37 7.09 17.53
CA GLU A 144 -13.20 7.91 17.18
C GLU A 144 -12.06 7.80 18.20
N ASP A 145 -12.38 7.49 19.46
CA ASP A 145 -11.41 7.29 20.53
C ASP A 145 -10.55 6.03 20.32
N LEU A 146 -11.05 5.06 19.53
CA LEU A 146 -10.32 3.86 19.25
C LEU A 146 -9.48 3.99 17.96
N TRP A 147 -8.22 3.60 18.04
CA TRP A 147 -7.24 3.71 16.96
C TRP A 147 -7.72 3.09 15.62
N VAL A 148 -8.54 2.04 15.67
CA VAL A 148 -8.93 1.25 14.50
C VAL A 148 -9.85 2.03 13.54
N ALA A 149 -10.73 2.90 14.05
CA ALA A 149 -11.59 3.76 13.22
C ALA A 149 -10.76 4.69 12.34
N ARG A 150 -9.77 5.37 12.95
CA ARG A 150 -8.84 6.24 12.23
C ARG A 150 -7.98 5.45 11.25
N ALA A 151 -7.38 4.33 11.69
CA ALA A 151 -6.54 3.49 10.84
C ALA A 151 -7.30 2.94 9.62
N TRP A 152 -8.55 2.54 9.79
CA TRP A 152 -9.41 2.10 8.69
C TRP A 152 -9.65 3.23 7.66
N ARG A 153 -9.96 4.42 8.12
CA ARG A 153 -10.18 5.59 7.27
C ARG A 153 -8.91 5.99 6.52
N ASP A 154 -7.78 6.06 7.23
CA ASP A 154 -6.49 6.44 6.66
C ASP A 154 -6.00 5.41 5.63
N ALA A 155 -6.20 4.13 5.90
CA ALA A 155 -5.83 3.03 5.01
C ALA A 155 -6.55 3.09 3.65
N ARG A 156 -7.70 3.77 3.57
CA ARG A 156 -8.44 3.92 2.30
C ARG A 156 -7.58 4.61 1.23
N LEU A 157 -6.67 5.48 1.64
CA LEU A 157 -5.78 6.19 0.72
C LEU A 157 -4.80 5.26 -0.01
N PHE A 158 -4.41 4.11 0.58
CA PHE A 158 -3.49 3.16 -0.08
C PHE A 158 -4.02 2.58 -1.39
N ARG A 159 -5.33 2.61 -1.63
CA ARG A 159 -5.93 2.20 -2.91
C ARG A 159 -6.03 3.35 -3.94
N ILE A 160 -5.73 4.58 -3.56
CA ILE A 160 -5.91 5.79 -4.37
C ILE A 160 -4.57 6.48 -4.63
N GLY A 161 -3.82 6.80 -3.57
CA GLY A 161 -2.56 7.56 -3.65
C GLY A 161 -1.45 6.81 -4.40
N GLY A 162 -0.56 7.52 -5.07
CA GLY A 162 0.52 6.93 -5.88
C GLY A 162 0.03 6.19 -7.15
N GLY A 163 -1.23 6.37 -7.51
CA GLY A 163 -1.95 5.73 -8.61
C GLY A 163 -3.03 4.77 -8.10
N ALA A 164 -4.29 5.02 -8.51
CA ALA A 164 -5.40 4.15 -8.13
C ALA A 164 -5.16 2.70 -8.58
N THR A 165 -5.64 1.74 -7.79
CA THR A 165 -5.45 0.30 -8.04
C THR A 165 -5.83 -0.10 -9.47
N GLU A 166 -6.93 0.44 -9.99
CA GLU A 166 -7.43 0.16 -11.33
C GLU A 166 -6.48 0.71 -12.41
N VAL A 167 -5.94 1.91 -12.21
CA VAL A 167 -4.99 2.55 -13.13
C VAL A 167 -3.68 1.74 -13.17
N LEU A 168 -3.20 1.29 -12.02
CA LEU A 168 -1.99 0.47 -11.96
C LEU A 168 -2.17 -0.88 -12.64
N ARG A 169 -3.31 -1.54 -12.43
CA ARG A 169 -3.64 -2.80 -13.12
C ARG A 169 -3.74 -2.62 -14.62
N TYR A 170 -4.34 -1.53 -15.08
CA TYR A 170 -4.39 -1.22 -16.51
C TYR A 170 -2.98 -0.98 -17.08
N ALA A 171 -2.13 -0.22 -16.39
CA ALA A 171 -0.74 -0.02 -16.81
C ALA A 171 0.04 -1.35 -16.88
N VAL A 172 -0.12 -2.22 -15.87
CA VAL A 172 0.46 -3.57 -15.87
C VAL A 172 -0.03 -4.40 -17.06
N ALA A 173 -1.33 -4.38 -17.35
CA ALA A 173 -1.90 -5.10 -18.49
C ALA A 173 -1.25 -4.65 -19.81
N LYS A 174 -1.04 -3.35 -20.01
CA LYS A 174 -0.35 -2.82 -21.19
C LYS A 174 1.12 -3.24 -21.26
N ILE A 175 1.83 -3.30 -20.15
CA ILE A 175 3.21 -3.78 -20.10
C ILE A 175 3.27 -5.28 -20.46
N MET A 176 2.25 -6.05 -20.05
CA MET A 176 2.14 -7.50 -20.35
C MET A 176 1.61 -7.80 -21.76
N GLY A 177 1.19 -6.78 -22.52
CA GLY A 177 0.72 -6.94 -23.88
C GLY A 177 -0.77 -7.35 -24.01
N PHE A 178 -1.58 -7.08 -22.97
CA PHE A 178 -3.03 -7.33 -22.98
C PHE A 178 -3.81 -6.21 -23.67
#